data_785a4ca76750851ad43959944c0965b1
#
_entry.id   785a4ca76750851ad43959944c0965b1
#
_cell.length_a   1.000
_cell.length_b   1.000
_cell.length_c   1.000
_cell.angle_alpha   90.00
_cell.angle_beta   90.00
_cell.angle_gamma   90.00
#
_symmetry.space_group_name_H-M   'P 1'
#
loop_
_entity.id
_entity.type
_entity.pdbx_description
1 polymer ?
#
loop_
_entity_poly.entity_id
_entity_poly.type
_entity_poly.pdbx_seq_one_letter_code
_entity_poly.pdbx_strand_id
1 'polypeptide(L)'
;MFLLSNFVGAEVTSMGTGLISMLLSLAYVKLVGVKTPEKFRHHAAAQQRKYSAFRAMSPYIYMLVLLPLVRYGFPAVVPNGFAVMCTFGYIFWVDVVILVCGMLGAATLGVSAKQYRAVCSRTVGNVLPVLITMGSLLIVSYIMQSPTTGMMNLLASDIAAVVGRFSPAAAVLIGSSGAFITGTGLGSNIMFAQMHIDAAASLGMNPITIFAGQNAGASLGNLICPNNTVAACATVDAIGRENEVMKHTLRAFAIVLALYMVLAMLYTCVLFPNYGM
;
A
#
# COMPACT_ATOMS: atom_id res chain seq x y z
N MET A 1 8.21 7.60 8.60
CA MET A 1 6.85 7.92 8.16
C MET A 1 6.34 9.23 8.75
N PHE A 2 6.22 9.36 10.06
CA PHE A 2 5.71 10.56 10.73
C PHE A 2 6.37 11.86 10.26
N LEU A 3 7.69 11.95 10.24
CA LEU A 3 8.41 13.17 9.80
C LEU A 3 8.11 13.50 8.32
N LEU A 4 8.11 12.51 7.45
CA LEU A 4 7.84 12.75 6.03
C LEU A 4 6.40 13.18 5.77
N SER A 5 5.42 12.57 6.45
CA SER A 5 4.01 12.93 6.25
C SER A 5 3.66 14.33 6.75
N ASN A 6 4.29 14.78 7.83
CA ASN A 6 4.00 16.09 8.42
C ASN A 6 4.81 17.24 7.81
N PHE A 7 6.04 16.99 7.33
CA PHE A 7 6.94 18.05 6.89
C PHE A 7 7.21 18.05 5.38
N VAL A 8 6.96 16.94 4.68
CA VAL A 8 7.26 16.82 3.24
C VAL A 8 5.99 16.66 2.40
N GLY A 9 5.04 15.89 2.86
CA GLY A 9 3.76 15.67 2.19
C GLY A 9 3.37 14.19 2.08
N ALA A 10 2.07 13.95 2.02
CA ALA A 10 1.51 12.58 2.06
C ALA A 10 1.94 11.74 0.86
N GLU A 11 2.02 12.32 -0.33
CA GLU A 11 2.30 11.62 -1.59
C GLU A 11 3.72 11.03 -1.64
N VAL A 12 4.69 11.73 -1.04
CA VAL A 12 6.11 11.30 -1.02
C VAL A 12 6.42 10.41 0.17
N THR A 13 5.54 10.39 1.18
CA THR A 13 5.77 9.68 2.44
C THR A 13 6.02 8.19 2.25
N SER A 14 5.18 7.50 1.49
CA SER A 14 5.29 6.05 1.26
C SER A 14 6.59 5.70 0.56
N MET A 15 6.93 6.43 -0.50
CA MET A 15 8.12 6.19 -1.30
C MET A 15 9.40 6.52 -0.54
N GLY A 16 9.43 7.68 0.14
CA GLY A 16 10.56 8.08 0.97
C GLY A 16 10.79 7.14 2.15
N THR A 17 9.72 6.72 2.82
CA THR A 17 9.80 5.75 3.92
C THR A 17 10.30 4.39 3.42
N GLY A 18 9.82 3.92 2.27
CA GLY A 18 10.27 2.67 1.65
C GLY A 18 11.77 2.70 1.34
N LEU A 19 12.26 3.79 0.76
CA LEU A 19 13.68 3.97 0.47
C LEU A 19 14.53 4.00 1.75
N ILE A 20 14.13 4.79 2.75
CA ILE A 20 14.84 4.87 4.04
C ILE A 20 14.83 3.49 4.73
N SER A 21 13.71 2.79 4.75
CA SER A 21 13.59 1.46 5.33
C SER A 21 14.50 0.45 4.63
N MET A 22 14.58 0.49 3.30
CA MET A 22 15.49 -0.34 2.52
C MET A 22 16.95 -0.06 2.86
N LEU A 23 17.35 1.20 2.92
CA LEU A 23 18.71 1.61 3.27
C LEU A 23 19.08 1.19 4.70
N LEU A 24 18.18 1.39 5.66
CA LEU A 24 18.37 0.95 7.04
C LEU A 24 18.47 -0.57 7.15
N SER A 25 17.65 -1.32 6.41
CA SER A 25 17.71 -2.78 6.38
C SER A 25 19.04 -3.28 5.80
N LEU A 26 19.51 -2.67 4.71
CA LEU A 26 20.82 -2.99 4.12
C LEU A 26 21.98 -2.67 5.08
N ALA A 27 21.90 -1.51 5.75
CA ALA A 27 22.88 -1.11 6.76
C ALA A 27 22.88 -2.10 7.93
N TYR A 28 21.71 -2.47 8.44
CA TYR A 28 21.55 -3.46 9.52
C TYR A 28 22.18 -4.81 9.14
N VAL A 29 21.82 -5.36 7.98
CA VAL A 29 22.37 -6.64 7.50
C VAL A 29 23.89 -6.58 7.37
N LYS A 30 24.42 -5.45 6.90
CA LYS A 30 25.89 -5.27 6.76
C LYS A 30 26.60 -5.11 8.10
N LEU A 31 26.01 -4.34 9.05
CA LEU A 31 26.60 -4.07 10.36
C LEU A 31 26.53 -5.30 11.28
N VAL A 32 25.39 -5.97 11.31
CA VAL A 32 25.18 -7.15 12.18
C VAL A 32 25.79 -8.42 11.59
N GLY A 33 26.15 -8.38 10.30
CA GLY A 33 26.77 -9.53 9.62
C GLY A 33 25.82 -10.72 9.51
N VAL A 34 24.52 -10.48 9.33
CA VAL A 34 23.51 -11.53 9.20
C VAL A 34 23.88 -12.44 8.03
N LYS A 35 24.25 -13.69 8.33
CA LYS A 35 24.53 -14.70 7.32
C LYS A 35 23.25 -15.47 7.03
N THR A 36 22.89 -15.55 5.75
CA THR A 36 21.80 -16.42 5.32
C THR A 36 22.19 -17.86 5.62
N PRO A 37 21.38 -18.62 6.41
CA PRO A 37 21.62 -20.04 6.64
C PRO A 37 21.77 -20.78 5.30
N GLU A 38 22.67 -21.76 5.22
CA GLU A 38 22.93 -22.51 3.98
C GLU A 38 21.66 -23.16 3.37
N LYS A 39 20.74 -23.58 4.24
CA LYS A 39 19.42 -24.09 3.84
C LYS A 39 18.62 -23.15 2.94
N PHE A 40 18.86 -21.85 3.04
CA PHE A 40 18.17 -20.80 2.27
C PHE A 40 19.09 -20.11 1.24
N ARG A 41 20.32 -20.59 1.09
CA ARG A 41 21.21 -20.12 0.03
C ARG A 41 20.83 -20.79 -1.28
N HIS A 42 20.26 -20.03 -2.19
CA HIS A 42 20.18 -20.43 -3.58
C HIS A 42 21.58 -20.30 -4.20
N HIS A 43 22.18 -21.39 -4.56
CA HIS A 43 23.30 -21.40 -5.49
C HIS A 43 22.75 -21.20 -6.91
N ALA A 44 22.17 -20.03 -7.17
CA ALA A 44 21.88 -19.65 -8.53
C ALA A 44 23.23 -19.63 -9.27
N ALA A 45 23.37 -20.47 -10.29
CA ALA A 45 24.48 -20.36 -11.22
C ALA A 45 24.63 -18.89 -11.59
N ALA A 46 25.83 -18.35 -11.51
CA ALA A 46 26.12 -16.94 -11.71
C ALA A 46 25.53 -16.48 -13.05
N GLN A 47 24.28 -16.06 -13.01
CA GLN A 47 23.63 -15.46 -14.17
C GLN A 47 24.44 -14.22 -14.50
N GLN A 48 25.07 -14.22 -15.68
CA GLN A 48 25.77 -13.05 -16.16
C GLN A 48 24.83 -11.86 -16.12
N ARG A 49 25.15 -10.90 -15.26
CA ARG A 49 24.35 -9.68 -15.10
C ARG A 49 24.36 -8.94 -16.43
N LYS A 50 23.26 -9.03 -17.17
CA LYS A 50 23.10 -8.36 -18.46
C LYS A 50 23.18 -6.83 -18.32
N TYR A 51 22.79 -6.29 -17.17
CA TYR A 51 22.76 -4.86 -16.88
C TYR A 51 23.49 -4.53 -15.59
N SER A 52 24.09 -3.34 -15.53
CA SER A 52 24.59 -2.76 -14.29
C SER A 52 23.42 -2.54 -13.32
N ALA A 53 23.68 -2.66 -12.00
CA ALA A 53 22.68 -2.45 -10.97
C ALA A 53 21.97 -1.07 -11.10
N PHE A 54 22.74 -0.04 -11.45
CA PHE A 54 22.20 1.31 -11.66
C PHE A 54 21.23 1.36 -12.85
N ARG A 55 21.54 0.71 -13.97
CA ARG A 55 20.63 0.62 -15.11
C ARG A 55 19.37 -0.17 -14.77
N ALA A 56 19.50 -1.26 -14.04
CA ALA A 56 18.35 -2.05 -13.61
C ALA A 56 17.41 -1.27 -12.68
N MET A 57 17.95 -0.38 -11.85
CA MET A 57 17.18 0.49 -10.94
C MET A 57 16.65 1.77 -11.60
N SER A 58 17.00 2.05 -12.85
CA SER A 58 16.66 3.32 -13.51
C SER A 58 15.17 3.69 -13.47
N PRO A 59 14.17 2.78 -13.65
CA PRO A 59 12.76 3.15 -13.56
C PRO A 59 12.37 3.69 -12.17
N TYR A 60 12.93 3.09 -11.12
CA TYR A 60 12.69 3.52 -9.74
C TYR A 60 13.37 4.86 -9.44
N ILE A 61 14.56 5.08 -9.98
CA ILE A 61 15.28 6.37 -9.85
C ILE A 61 14.48 7.48 -10.55
N TYR A 62 13.96 7.22 -11.76
CA TYR A 62 13.09 8.18 -12.44
C TYR A 62 11.84 8.50 -11.62
N MET A 63 11.23 7.50 -11.01
CA MET A 63 10.06 7.70 -10.17
C MET A 63 10.39 8.56 -8.93
N LEU A 64 11.54 8.30 -8.28
CA LEU A 64 12.02 9.07 -7.13
C LEU A 64 12.28 10.53 -7.46
N VAL A 65 12.66 10.85 -8.69
CA VAL A 65 12.95 12.20 -9.14
C VAL A 65 11.72 12.89 -9.72
N LEU A 66 11.01 12.22 -10.63
CA LEU A 66 9.90 12.84 -11.38
C LEU A 66 8.66 13.10 -10.52
N LEU A 67 8.32 12.21 -9.56
CA LEU A 67 7.16 12.45 -8.70
C LEU A 67 7.29 13.73 -7.87
N PRO A 68 8.39 13.95 -7.11
CA PRO A 68 8.57 15.22 -6.41
C PRO A 68 8.73 16.42 -7.34
N LEU A 69 9.39 16.23 -8.49
CA LEU A 69 9.56 17.30 -9.47
C LEU A 69 8.23 17.78 -10.04
N VAL A 70 7.35 16.86 -10.41
CA VAL A 70 6.01 17.20 -10.89
C VAL A 70 5.17 17.83 -9.78
N ARG A 71 5.21 17.29 -8.56
CA ARG A 71 4.36 17.75 -7.46
C ARG A 71 4.78 19.10 -6.88
N TYR A 72 6.07 19.32 -6.72
CA TYR A 72 6.62 20.51 -6.05
C TYR A 72 7.38 21.44 -6.99
N GLY A 73 8.14 20.88 -7.93
CA GLY A 73 8.97 21.65 -8.84
C GLY A 73 8.15 22.39 -9.89
N PHE A 74 7.16 21.72 -10.49
CA PHE A 74 6.33 22.35 -11.52
C PHE A 74 5.56 23.57 -10.99
N PRO A 75 4.84 23.51 -9.85
CA PRO A 75 4.16 24.67 -9.29
C PRO A 75 5.10 25.81 -8.86
N ALA A 76 6.35 25.50 -8.52
CA ALA A 76 7.34 26.50 -8.11
C ALA A 76 7.91 27.29 -9.28
N VAL A 77 7.98 26.68 -10.48
CA VAL A 77 8.61 27.28 -11.66
C VAL A 77 7.58 27.93 -12.61
N VAL A 78 6.40 27.34 -12.71
CA VAL A 78 5.36 27.81 -13.62
C VAL A 78 4.44 28.82 -12.92
N PRO A 79 4.26 30.04 -13.46
CA PRO A 79 3.29 30.99 -12.92
C PRO A 79 1.90 30.36 -12.85
N ASN A 80 1.25 30.43 -11.70
CA ASN A 80 -0.01 29.75 -11.42
C ASN A 80 0.02 28.21 -11.64
N GLY A 81 1.21 27.58 -11.50
CA GLY A 81 1.42 26.17 -11.78
C GLY A 81 0.49 25.25 -11.01
N PHE A 82 0.11 25.62 -9.78
CA PHE A 82 -0.88 24.86 -9.02
C PHE A 82 -2.29 24.88 -9.67
N ALA A 83 -2.72 26.04 -10.17
CA ALA A 83 -4.00 26.15 -10.88
C ALA A 83 -3.98 25.37 -12.22
N VAL A 84 -2.84 25.40 -12.93
CA VAL A 84 -2.63 24.60 -14.14
C VAL A 84 -2.70 23.11 -13.81
N MET A 85 -2.08 22.64 -12.73
CA MET A 85 -2.17 21.26 -12.27
C MET A 85 -3.61 20.86 -11.93
N CYS A 86 -4.39 21.74 -11.33
CA CYS A 86 -5.79 21.47 -11.03
C CYS A 86 -6.64 21.40 -12.31
N THR A 87 -6.36 22.25 -13.31
CA THR A 87 -7.08 22.27 -14.57
C THR A 87 -6.77 21.07 -15.48
N PHE A 88 -5.47 20.70 -15.55
CA PHE A 88 -5.00 19.57 -16.34
C PHE A 88 -4.60 18.40 -15.44
N GLY A 89 -5.32 18.19 -14.34
CA GLY A 89 -4.99 17.25 -13.28
C GLY A 89 -4.69 15.83 -13.78
N TYR A 90 -5.39 15.38 -14.81
CA TYR A 90 -5.20 14.05 -15.40
C TYR A 90 -3.80 13.83 -16.01
N ILE A 91 -3.10 14.90 -16.48
CA ILE A 91 -1.73 14.80 -17.01
C ILE A 91 -0.71 14.65 -15.89
N PHE A 92 -1.00 15.24 -14.73
CA PHE A 92 -0.12 15.25 -13.57
C PHE A 92 -0.43 14.11 -12.58
N TRP A 93 -1.36 13.23 -12.90
CA TRP A 93 -1.65 12.07 -12.07
C TRP A 93 -0.43 11.18 -11.90
N VAL A 94 -0.31 10.61 -10.73
CA VAL A 94 0.78 9.70 -10.35
C VAL A 94 0.91 8.56 -11.36
N ASP A 95 -0.21 8.05 -11.86
CA ASP A 95 -0.25 6.95 -12.84
C ASP A 95 0.42 7.32 -14.16
N VAL A 96 0.20 8.55 -14.65
CA VAL A 96 0.84 9.06 -15.88
C VAL A 96 2.35 9.22 -15.66
N VAL A 97 2.75 9.74 -14.51
CA VAL A 97 4.18 9.86 -14.16
C VAL A 97 4.85 8.49 -14.09
N ILE A 98 4.19 7.50 -13.48
CA ILE A 98 4.69 6.10 -13.42
C ILE A 98 4.82 5.51 -14.83
N LEU A 99 3.84 5.75 -15.70
CA LEU A 99 3.89 5.30 -17.09
C LEU A 99 5.11 5.89 -17.83
N VAL A 100 5.34 7.20 -17.67
CA VAL A 100 6.52 7.88 -18.25
C VAL A 100 7.82 7.31 -17.70
N CYS A 101 7.90 7.07 -16.38
CA CYS A 101 9.06 6.43 -15.76
C CYS A 101 9.31 5.03 -16.31
N GLY A 102 8.25 4.25 -16.55
CA GLY A 102 8.33 2.94 -17.19
C GLY A 102 8.88 3.02 -18.62
N MET A 103 8.42 3.98 -19.40
CA MET A 103 8.91 4.23 -20.76
C MET A 103 10.39 4.63 -20.79
N LEU A 104 10.78 5.58 -19.93
CA LEU A 104 12.17 6.00 -19.78
C LEU A 104 13.07 4.85 -19.30
N GLY A 105 12.57 4.04 -18.36
CA GLY A 105 13.26 2.85 -17.89
C GLY A 105 13.47 1.81 -19.00
N ALA A 106 12.46 1.56 -19.82
CA ALA A 106 12.57 0.68 -20.96
C ALA A 106 13.59 1.18 -21.99
N ALA A 107 13.61 2.49 -22.25
CA ALA A 107 14.60 3.12 -23.14
C ALA A 107 16.04 2.98 -22.61
N THR A 108 16.26 3.22 -21.32
CA THR A 108 17.60 3.07 -20.69
C THR A 108 18.09 1.63 -20.62
N LEU A 109 17.17 0.67 -20.55
CA LEU A 109 17.49 -0.76 -20.62
C LEU A 109 17.67 -1.25 -22.05
N GLY A 110 17.45 -0.40 -23.06
CA GLY A 110 17.58 -0.78 -24.47
C GLY A 110 16.53 -1.80 -24.92
N VAL A 111 15.34 -1.75 -24.31
CA VAL A 111 14.22 -2.60 -24.70
C VAL A 111 13.72 -2.18 -26.07
N SER A 112 13.62 -3.13 -27.03
CA SER A 112 13.11 -2.81 -28.36
C SER A 112 11.62 -2.48 -28.33
N ALA A 113 11.18 -1.63 -29.27
CA ALA A 113 9.76 -1.25 -29.39
C ALA A 113 8.83 -2.47 -29.53
N LYS A 114 9.29 -3.53 -30.19
CA LYS A 114 8.56 -4.80 -30.33
C LYS A 114 8.37 -5.49 -28.98
N GLN A 115 9.43 -5.56 -28.16
CA GLN A 115 9.37 -6.14 -26.81
C GLN A 115 8.47 -5.29 -25.90
N TYR A 116 8.60 -3.97 -25.94
CA TYR A 116 7.78 -3.06 -25.17
C TYR A 116 6.29 -3.22 -25.50
N ARG A 117 5.93 -3.26 -26.79
CA ARG A 117 4.56 -3.50 -27.24
C ARG A 117 4.03 -4.86 -26.75
N ALA A 118 4.85 -5.91 -26.77
CA ALA A 118 4.46 -7.23 -26.28
C ALA A 118 4.17 -7.22 -24.76
N VAL A 119 4.97 -6.49 -24.00
CA VAL A 119 4.73 -6.31 -22.54
C VAL A 119 3.44 -5.52 -22.32
N CYS A 120 3.24 -4.41 -23.02
CA CYS A 120 2.01 -3.63 -22.92
C CYS A 120 0.76 -4.47 -23.25
N SER A 121 0.82 -5.27 -24.31
CA SER A 121 -0.30 -6.14 -24.72
C SER A 121 -0.63 -7.18 -23.62
N ARG A 122 0.38 -7.79 -23.00
CA ARG A 122 0.18 -8.69 -21.84
C ARG A 122 -0.40 -7.96 -20.64
N THR A 123 0.10 -6.76 -20.35
CA THR A 123 -0.39 -5.94 -19.24
C THR A 123 -1.87 -5.60 -19.41
N VAL A 124 -2.27 -5.19 -20.62
CA VAL A 124 -3.70 -4.92 -20.94
C VAL A 124 -4.56 -6.16 -20.69
N GLY A 125 -4.09 -7.36 -21.08
CA GLY A 125 -4.80 -8.61 -20.80
C GLY A 125 -4.96 -8.90 -19.30
N ASN A 126 -3.99 -8.51 -18.48
CA ASN A 126 -4.01 -8.70 -17.03
C ASN A 126 -4.83 -7.62 -16.29
N VAL A 127 -5.10 -6.49 -16.93
CA VAL A 127 -5.86 -5.39 -16.32
C VAL A 127 -7.35 -5.75 -16.19
N LEU A 128 -7.92 -6.49 -17.14
CA LEU A 128 -9.34 -6.82 -17.14
C LEU A 128 -9.81 -7.57 -15.86
N PRO A 129 -9.14 -8.62 -15.38
CA PRO A 129 -9.51 -9.24 -14.10
C PRO A 129 -9.45 -8.28 -12.92
N VAL A 130 -8.46 -7.37 -12.90
CA VAL A 130 -8.33 -6.37 -11.85
C VAL A 130 -9.48 -5.37 -11.90
N LEU A 131 -9.85 -4.88 -13.09
CA LEU A 131 -11.00 -3.99 -13.27
C LEU A 131 -12.31 -4.64 -12.84
N ILE A 132 -12.53 -5.90 -13.20
CA ILE A 132 -13.73 -6.65 -12.78
C ILE A 132 -13.76 -6.76 -11.24
N THR A 133 -12.66 -7.15 -10.63
CA THR A 133 -12.59 -7.30 -9.16
C THR A 133 -12.83 -5.95 -8.46
N MET A 134 -12.12 -4.91 -8.85
CA MET A 134 -12.28 -3.59 -8.24
C MET A 134 -13.66 -2.98 -8.52
N GLY A 135 -14.17 -3.14 -9.73
CA GLY A 135 -15.52 -2.71 -10.09
C GLY A 135 -16.59 -3.42 -9.26
N SER A 136 -16.46 -4.73 -9.07
CA SER A 136 -17.38 -5.51 -8.23
C SER A 136 -17.33 -5.05 -6.76
N LEU A 137 -16.14 -4.80 -6.22
CA LEU A 137 -15.99 -4.28 -4.85
C LEU A 137 -16.60 -2.89 -4.70
N LEU A 138 -16.45 -2.02 -5.69
CA LEU A 138 -17.08 -0.69 -5.70
C LEU A 138 -18.60 -0.79 -5.73
N ILE A 139 -19.16 -1.68 -6.56
CA ILE A 139 -20.60 -1.91 -6.63
C ILE A 139 -21.14 -2.41 -5.28
N VAL A 140 -20.49 -3.40 -4.69
CA VAL A 140 -20.89 -3.93 -3.37
C VAL A 140 -20.82 -2.82 -2.32
N SER A 141 -19.73 -2.06 -2.26
CA SER A 141 -19.57 -0.95 -1.34
C SER A 141 -20.64 0.12 -1.52
N TYR A 142 -20.96 0.48 -2.77
CA TYR A 142 -22.00 1.45 -3.08
C TYR A 142 -23.40 0.98 -2.64
N ILE A 143 -23.72 -0.29 -2.87
CA ILE A 143 -24.97 -0.89 -2.41
C ILE A 143 -25.06 -0.87 -0.88
N MET A 144 -23.98 -1.24 -0.19
CA MET A 144 -23.92 -1.24 1.28
C MET A 144 -24.08 0.17 1.86
N GLN A 145 -23.49 1.18 1.22
CA GLN A 145 -23.55 2.58 1.65
C GLN A 145 -24.88 3.27 1.27
N SER A 146 -25.70 2.63 0.43
CA SER A 146 -26.97 3.22 0.02
C SER A 146 -27.92 3.40 1.21
N PRO A 147 -28.48 4.61 1.41
CA PRO A 147 -29.45 4.86 2.49
C PRO A 147 -30.69 3.95 2.44
N THR A 148 -31.04 3.47 1.23
CA THR A 148 -32.22 2.60 1.02
C THR A 148 -32.01 1.19 1.59
N THR A 149 -30.77 0.70 1.65
CA THR A 149 -30.47 -0.62 2.21
C THR A 149 -30.29 -0.60 3.71
N GLY A 150 -29.87 0.54 4.28
CA GLY A 150 -29.56 0.66 5.69
C GLY A 150 -28.44 -0.25 6.23
N MET A 151 -27.78 -1.01 5.34
CA MET A 151 -26.81 -2.04 5.74
C MET A 151 -25.63 -1.44 6.48
N MET A 152 -25.11 -0.30 6.01
CA MET A 152 -23.95 0.33 6.63
C MET A 152 -24.27 0.84 8.03
N ASN A 153 -25.45 1.47 8.21
CA ASN A 153 -25.89 1.96 9.51
C ASN A 153 -26.09 0.81 10.50
N LEU A 154 -26.65 -0.31 10.05
CA LEU A 154 -26.83 -1.50 10.88
C LEU A 154 -25.47 -2.07 11.30
N LEU A 155 -24.56 -2.27 10.36
CA LEU A 155 -23.20 -2.78 10.64
C LEU A 155 -22.43 -1.83 11.59
N ALA A 156 -22.52 -0.53 11.38
CA ALA A 156 -21.88 0.46 12.23
C ALA A 156 -22.45 0.42 13.65
N SER A 157 -23.79 0.34 13.80
CA SER A 157 -24.45 0.24 15.11
C SER A 157 -24.12 -1.07 15.84
N ASP A 158 -24.09 -2.19 15.12
CA ASP A 158 -23.74 -3.49 15.69
C ASP A 158 -22.28 -3.54 16.15
N ILE A 159 -21.36 -3.01 15.35
CA ILE A 159 -19.96 -2.89 15.76
C ILE A 159 -19.84 -1.98 16.97
N ALA A 160 -20.51 -0.83 16.96
CA ALA A 160 -20.51 0.08 18.11
C ALA A 160 -21.05 -0.60 19.39
N ALA A 161 -22.13 -1.38 19.26
CA ALA A 161 -22.73 -2.09 20.38
C ALA A 161 -21.85 -3.24 20.92
N VAL A 162 -21.24 -4.03 20.02
CA VAL A 162 -20.45 -5.22 20.41
C VAL A 162 -19.05 -4.82 20.86
N VAL A 163 -18.40 -3.92 20.15
CA VAL A 163 -16.99 -3.59 20.35
C VAL A 163 -16.81 -2.35 21.24
N GLY A 164 -17.71 -1.40 21.16
CA GLY A 164 -17.72 -0.20 21.99
C GLY A 164 -16.37 0.52 21.99
N ARG A 165 -15.78 0.70 23.18
CA ARG A 165 -14.49 1.38 23.37
C ARG A 165 -13.31 0.71 22.66
N PHE A 166 -13.42 -0.56 22.29
CA PHE A 166 -12.37 -1.29 21.54
C PHE A 166 -12.49 -1.11 20.03
N SER A 167 -13.38 -0.25 19.55
CA SER A 167 -13.57 0.05 18.13
C SER A 167 -12.26 0.39 17.40
N PRO A 168 -11.29 1.13 17.95
CA PRO A 168 -10.01 1.37 17.29
C PRO A 168 -9.20 0.09 17.04
N ALA A 169 -9.20 -0.83 18.00
CA ALA A 169 -8.51 -2.12 17.84
C ALA A 169 -9.24 -3.02 16.84
N ALA A 170 -10.58 -3.03 16.86
CA ALA A 170 -11.38 -3.78 15.89
C ALA A 170 -11.18 -3.27 14.46
N ALA A 171 -11.02 -1.96 14.27
CA ALA A 171 -10.75 -1.38 12.96
C ALA A 171 -9.44 -1.92 12.36
N VAL A 172 -8.38 -2.06 13.16
CA VAL A 172 -7.12 -2.68 12.71
C VAL A 172 -7.34 -4.14 12.30
N LEU A 173 -8.07 -4.91 13.09
CA LEU A 173 -8.34 -6.32 12.83
C LEU A 173 -9.20 -6.50 11.56
N ILE A 174 -10.28 -5.73 11.43
CA ILE A 174 -11.17 -5.79 10.27
C ILE A 174 -10.42 -5.33 9.01
N GLY A 175 -9.63 -4.26 9.12
CA GLY A 175 -8.79 -3.76 8.05
C GLY A 175 -7.83 -4.83 7.52
N SER A 176 -7.16 -5.54 8.42
CA SER A 176 -6.23 -6.61 8.05
C SER A 176 -6.94 -7.81 7.42
N SER A 177 -8.10 -8.19 7.95
CA SER A 177 -8.92 -9.27 7.40
C SER A 177 -9.45 -8.93 6.00
N GLY A 178 -9.90 -7.69 5.81
CA GLY A 178 -10.34 -7.20 4.50
C GLY A 178 -9.23 -7.24 3.45
N ALA A 179 -8.03 -6.81 3.79
CA ALA A 179 -6.90 -6.85 2.87
C ALA A 179 -6.42 -8.28 2.59
N PHE A 180 -6.50 -9.18 3.57
CA PHE A 180 -6.23 -10.60 3.36
C PHE A 180 -7.19 -11.20 2.32
N ILE A 181 -8.49 -10.88 2.41
CA ILE A 181 -9.53 -11.41 1.50
C ILE A 181 -9.41 -10.77 0.12
N THR A 182 -9.29 -9.44 0.04
CA THR A 182 -9.30 -8.70 -1.23
C THR A 182 -7.96 -8.69 -1.95
N GLY A 183 -6.88 -9.02 -1.25
CA GLY A 183 -5.52 -8.94 -1.77
C GLY A 183 -4.91 -7.55 -1.81
N THR A 184 -5.65 -6.53 -1.37
CA THR A 184 -5.19 -5.12 -1.40
C THR A 184 -5.72 -4.32 -0.22
N GLY A 185 -4.90 -3.38 0.28
CA GLY A 185 -5.36 -2.41 1.29
C GLY A 185 -6.45 -1.49 0.75
N LEU A 186 -6.40 -1.16 -0.54
CA LEU A 186 -7.44 -0.37 -1.20
C LEU A 186 -8.79 -1.07 -1.16
N GLY A 187 -8.83 -2.36 -1.51
CA GLY A 187 -10.06 -3.16 -1.46
C GLY A 187 -10.67 -3.21 -0.05
N SER A 188 -9.83 -3.40 0.96
CA SER A 188 -10.27 -3.35 2.36
C SER A 188 -10.85 -1.99 2.75
N ASN A 189 -10.20 -0.90 2.36
CA ASN A 189 -10.67 0.44 2.68
C ASN A 189 -11.97 0.80 1.94
N ILE A 190 -12.13 0.39 0.68
CA ILE A 190 -13.38 0.56 -0.06
C ILE A 190 -14.54 -0.11 0.67
N MET A 191 -14.32 -1.31 1.22
CA MET A 191 -15.37 -2.08 1.89
C MET A 191 -15.73 -1.53 3.27
N PHE A 192 -14.74 -1.17 4.09
CA PHE A 192 -14.95 -0.99 5.53
C PHE A 192 -14.68 0.41 6.08
N ALA A 193 -14.05 1.31 5.31
CA ALA A 193 -13.69 2.63 5.81
C ALA A 193 -14.91 3.43 6.32
N GLN A 194 -15.97 3.51 5.51
CA GLN A 194 -17.16 4.27 5.87
C GLN A 194 -17.85 3.69 7.12
N MET A 195 -17.93 2.37 7.23
CA MET A 195 -18.48 1.69 8.39
C MET A 195 -17.78 2.10 9.69
N HIS A 196 -16.44 2.18 9.67
CA HIS A 196 -15.68 2.60 10.84
C HIS A 196 -15.83 4.08 11.15
N ILE A 197 -16.00 4.93 10.13
CA ILE A 197 -16.27 6.36 10.31
C ILE A 197 -17.63 6.55 10.98
N ASP A 198 -18.66 5.85 10.52
CA ASP A 198 -20.02 5.93 11.06
C ASP A 198 -20.11 5.35 12.48
N ALA A 199 -19.44 4.22 12.74
CA ALA A 199 -19.32 3.65 14.07
C ALA A 199 -18.58 4.59 15.04
N ALA A 200 -17.52 5.25 14.59
CA ALA A 200 -16.79 6.24 15.38
C ALA A 200 -17.70 7.43 15.76
N ALA A 201 -18.46 7.95 14.81
CA ALA A 201 -19.41 9.04 15.04
C ALA A 201 -20.48 8.65 16.08
N SER A 202 -21.04 7.43 16.01
CA SER A 202 -22.03 6.95 16.95
C SER A 202 -21.48 6.73 18.37
N LEU A 203 -20.19 6.43 18.50
CA LEU A 203 -19.48 6.26 19.77
C LEU A 203 -18.92 7.58 20.34
N GLY A 204 -19.00 8.69 19.61
CA GLY A 204 -18.36 9.95 19.98
C GLY A 204 -16.83 9.85 20.00
N MET A 205 -16.26 8.98 19.16
CA MET A 205 -14.82 8.75 19.05
C MET A 205 -14.27 9.43 17.78
N ASN A 206 -12.98 9.68 17.76
CA ASN A 206 -12.33 10.32 16.62
C ASN A 206 -12.32 9.41 15.37
N PRO A 207 -13.08 9.77 14.29
CA PRO A 207 -13.17 8.95 13.09
C PRO A 207 -11.84 8.88 12.31
N ILE A 208 -11.01 9.94 12.37
CA ILE A 208 -9.73 10.02 11.65
C ILE A 208 -8.76 8.98 12.20
N THR A 209 -8.65 8.89 13.52
CA THR A 209 -7.73 7.95 14.16
C THR A 209 -8.21 6.50 14.04
N ILE A 210 -9.51 6.26 14.07
CA ILE A 210 -10.09 4.92 13.83
C ILE A 210 -9.87 4.51 12.38
N PHE A 211 -10.11 5.40 11.41
CA PHE A 211 -9.83 5.12 10.01
C PHE A 211 -8.33 4.91 9.75
N ALA A 212 -7.46 5.67 10.42
CA ALA A 212 -6.01 5.42 10.36
C ALA A 212 -5.65 4.01 10.85
N GLY A 213 -6.32 3.52 11.91
CA GLY A 213 -6.22 2.14 12.37
C GLY A 213 -6.66 1.12 11.33
N GLN A 214 -7.82 1.34 10.69
CA GLN A 214 -8.32 0.53 9.57
C GLN A 214 -7.28 0.44 8.43
N ASN A 215 -6.75 1.57 8.00
CA ASN A 215 -5.77 1.64 6.91
C ASN A 215 -4.43 0.98 7.27
N ALA A 216 -3.97 1.14 8.52
CA ALA A 216 -2.78 0.47 9.02
C ALA A 216 -2.98 -1.06 9.05
N GLY A 217 -4.13 -1.52 9.55
CA GLY A 217 -4.51 -2.94 9.52
C GLY A 217 -4.58 -3.49 8.09
N ALA A 218 -5.21 -2.74 7.18
CA ALA A 218 -5.31 -3.12 5.77
C ALA A 218 -3.92 -3.26 5.11
N SER A 219 -3.00 -2.37 5.43
CA SER A 219 -1.61 -2.48 4.96
C SER A 219 -0.91 -3.72 5.50
N LEU A 220 -1.16 -4.04 6.77
CA LEU A 220 -0.58 -5.22 7.43
C LEU A 220 -1.17 -6.54 6.87
N GLY A 221 -2.46 -6.57 6.53
CA GLY A 221 -3.13 -7.74 5.96
C GLY A 221 -2.51 -8.22 4.65
N ASN A 222 -1.90 -7.32 3.88
CA ASN A 222 -1.16 -7.67 2.67
C ASN A 222 0.03 -8.61 2.92
N LEU A 223 0.59 -8.62 4.13
CA LEU A 223 1.72 -9.48 4.51
C LEU A 223 1.36 -10.97 4.46
N ILE A 224 0.13 -11.30 4.79
CA ILE A 224 -0.36 -12.67 4.85
C ILE A 224 -1.29 -13.04 3.68
N CYS A 225 -1.53 -12.11 2.76
CA CYS A 225 -2.36 -12.37 1.61
C CYS A 225 -1.71 -13.42 0.68
N PRO A 226 -2.42 -14.49 0.30
CA PRO A 226 -1.88 -15.55 -0.56
C PRO A 226 -1.33 -15.03 -1.89
N ASN A 227 -2.05 -14.11 -2.56
CA ASN A 227 -1.63 -13.56 -3.85
C ASN A 227 -0.27 -12.83 -3.75
N ASN A 228 -0.07 -12.07 -2.69
CA ASN A 228 1.19 -11.35 -2.46
C ASN A 228 2.32 -12.32 -2.10
N THR A 229 2.01 -13.37 -1.34
CA THR A 229 2.98 -14.42 -1.01
C THR A 229 3.43 -15.17 -2.26
N VAL A 230 2.51 -15.56 -3.14
CA VAL A 230 2.84 -16.20 -4.43
C VAL A 230 3.70 -15.28 -5.29
N ALA A 231 3.33 -14.00 -5.41
CA ALA A 231 4.12 -13.03 -6.17
C ALA A 231 5.53 -12.86 -5.59
N ALA A 232 5.66 -12.78 -4.26
CA ALA A 232 6.96 -12.70 -3.59
C ALA A 232 7.81 -13.96 -3.82
N CYS A 233 7.22 -15.16 -3.69
CA CYS A 233 7.90 -16.42 -3.96
C CYS A 233 8.40 -16.53 -5.40
N ALA A 234 7.62 -16.01 -6.36
CA ALA A 234 8.02 -16.00 -7.77
C ALA A 234 9.25 -15.11 -8.04
N THR A 235 9.45 -14.05 -7.25
CA THR A 235 10.62 -13.16 -7.43
C THR A 235 11.94 -13.75 -6.93
N VAL A 236 11.87 -14.76 -6.05
CA VAL A 236 13.04 -15.38 -5.41
C VAL A 236 13.16 -16.87 -5.73
N ASP A 237 12.51 -17.34 -6.81
CA ASP A 237 12.50 -18.76 -7.22
C ASP A 237 12.06 -19.74 -6.12
N ALA A 238 11.14 -19.33 -5.26
CA ALA A 238 10.60 -20.12 -4.16
C ALA A 238 9.17 -20.59 -4.42
N ILE A 239 8.75 -20.70 -5.67
CA ILE A 239 7.42 -21.20 -6.07
C ILE A 239 7.24 -22.62 -5.53
N GLY A 240 6.05 -22.87 -4.93
CA GLY A 240 5.73 -24.14 -4.27
C GLY A 240 6.10 -24.19 -2.77
N ARG A 241 6.74 -23.14 -2.24
CA ARG A 241 7.08 -23.00 -0.82
C ARG A 241 6.27 -21.91 -0.10
N GLU A 242 5.17 -21.48 -0.70
CA GLU A 242 4.32 -20.39 -0.20
C GLU A 242 3.81 -20.67 1.22
N ASN A 243 3.47 -21.93 1.51
CA ASN A 243 3.01 -22.34 2.85
C ASN A 243 4.10 -22.18 3.92
N GLU A 244 5.36 -22.42 3.58
CA GLU A 244 6.48 -22.26 4.51
C GLU A 244 6.72 -20.77 4.80
N VAL A 245 6.70 -19.94 3.77
CA VAL A 245 6.79 -18.48 3.90
C VAL A 245 5.63 -17.95 4.74
N MET A 246 4.40 -18.37 4.44
CA MET A 246 3.20 -17.91 5.13
C MET A 246 3.19 -18.28 6.63
N LYS A 247 3.72 -19.43 7.03
CA LYS A 247 3.87 -19.81 8.44
C LYS A 247 4.78 -18.85 9.22
N HIS A 248 5.85 -18.38 8.59
CA HIS A 248 6.76 -17.43 9.22
C HIS A 248 6.19 -16.01 9.24
N THR A 249 5.58 -15.57 8.15
CA THR A 249 4.95 -14.25 8.07
C THR A 249 3.75 -14.13 9.01
N LEU A 250 2.98 -15.21 9.24
CA LEU A 250 1.85 -15.21 10.17
C LEU A 250 2.27 -14.91 11.62
N ARG A 251 3.44 -15.40 12.06
CA ARG A 251 3.97 -15.07 13.41
C ARG A 251 4.30 -13.58 13.53
N ALA A 252 5.01 -13.04 12.53
CA ALA A 252 5.33 -11.61 12.48
C ALA A 252 4.06 -10.77 12.40
N PHE A 253 3.11 -11.18 11.57
CA PHE A 253 1.80 -10.55 11.44
C PHE A 253 1.07 -10.47 12.78
N ALA A 254 0.98 -11.56 13.54
CA ALA A 254 0.27 -11.58 14.83
C ALA A 254 0.88 -10.61 15.85
N ILE A 255 2.22 -10.53 15.91
CA ILE A 255 2.92 -9.61 16.80
C ILE A 255 2.66 -8.16 16.40
N VAL A 256 2.79 -7.83 15.11
CA VAL A 256 2.60 -6.48 14.61
C VAL A 256 1.12 -6.07 14.67
N LEU A 257 0.19 -7.02 14.43
CA LEU A 257 -1.24 -6.79 14.58
C LEU A 257 -1.58 -6.38 16.02
N ALA A 258 -1.11 -7.13 17.01
CA ALA A 258 -1.32 -6.81 18.41
C ALA A 258 -0.75 -5.42 18.76
N LEU A 259 0.46 -5.11 18.28
CA LEU A 259 1.06 -3.79 18.46
C LEU A 259 0.21 -2.68 17.84
N TYR A 260 -0.29 -2.88 16.61
CA TYR A 260 -1.12 -1.89 15.92
C TYR A 260 -2.46 -1.69 16.63
N MET A 261 -3.07 -2.76 17.15
CA MET A 261 -4.30 -2.66 17.96
C MET A 261 -4.07 -1.80 19.21
N VAL A 262 -2.97 -2.03 19.93
CA VAL A 262 -2.61 -1.22 21.12
C VAL A 262 -2.33 0.23 20.73
N LEU A 263 -1.59 0.46 19.65
CA LEU A 263 -1.31 1.81 19.15
C LEU A 263 -2.58 2.53 18.72
N ALA A 264 -3.50 1.87 18.02
CA ALA A 264 -4.78 2.47 17.60
C ALA A 264 -5.61 2.89 18.81
N MET A 265 -5.65 2.05 19.86
CA MET A 265 -6.29 2.39 21.12
C MET A 265 -5.64 3.60 21.80
N LEU A 266 -4.31 3.61 21.87
CA LEU A 266 -3.54 4.69 22.47
C LEU A 266 -3.77 6.02 21.73
N TYR A 267 -3.70 5.99 20.39
CA TYR A 267 -3.88 7.18 19.57
C TYR A 267 -5.30 7.74 19.68
N THR A 268 -6.31 6.88 19.60
CA THR A 268 -7.70 7.32 19.59
C THR A 268 -8.18 7.74 20.98
N CYS A 269 -7.80 7.00 22.04
CA CYS A 269 -8.37 7.24 23.37
C CYS A 269 -7.54 8.18 24.24
N VAL A 270 -6.23 8.32 23.96
CA VAL A 270 -5.31 9.04 24.87
C VAL A 270 -4.60 10.21 24.17
N LEU A 271 -3.93 9.94 23.04
CA LEU A 271 -3.04 10.94 22.43
C LEU A 271 -3.79 11.97 21.57
N PHE A 272 -4.75 11.53 20.78
CA PHE A 272 -5.41 12.37 19.78
C PHE A 272 -6.93 12.19 19.77
N PRO A 273 -7.61 12.25 20.94
CA PRO A 273 -9.06 12.02 20.99
C PRO A 273 -9.86 13.01 20.14
N ASN A 274 -9.38 14.25 20.01
CA ASN A 274 -10.09 15.35 19.34
C ASN A 274 -9.32 15.87 18.10
N TYR A 275 -8.35 15.14 17.57
CA TYR A 275 -7.54 15.60 16.44
C TYR A 275 -8.37 15.66 15.15
N GLY A 276 -8.49 16.86 14.56
CA GLY A 276 -9.20 17.06 13.29
C GLY A 276 -10.72 17.00 13.38
N MET A 277 -11.29 17.12 14.60
CA MET A 277 -12.71 17.30 14.83
C MET A 277 -13.11 18.76 14.80
#